data_ac03a16886fca8475fbf438385c9ed17
#
_entry.id   ac03a16886fca8475fbf438385c9ed17
#
_cell.length_a   1.000
_cell.length_b   1.000
_cell.length_c   1.000
_cell.angle_alpha   90.00
_cell.angle_beta   90.00
_cell.angle_gamma   90.00
#
_symmetry.space_group_name_H-M   'P 1'
#
loop_
_entity.id
_entity.type
_entity.pdbx_description
1 polymer ?
#
loop_
_entity_poly.entity_id
_entity_poly.type
_entity_poly.pdbx_seq_one_letter_code
_entity_poly.pdbx_strand_id
1 'polypeptide(L)'
;ATYEASLLPGLLMKYLDIRKDERKDWTPHGRSKAASQDLKKVTEAIGYLKRQGLHTVEDLEAHIENSGKDAADLRGQMRVKEKRVKTIDSILLSLDTYKECKPIYEQYQKIYFKKSKEKFKQEHPEIAKFERARAVLTKHPEAKTTTAKELKKESAKLLEEIAELRVPLEEVQADLQKLKDIRYWVRKATPGTEESKEAPQKQSVYDRMADHSEKPSTQEQKPQRKQNMEL
;
A
#
# COMPACT_ATOMS: atom_id res chain seq x y z
N ALA A 1 38.88 -24.42 -9.41
CA ALA A 1 38.28 -23.41 -10.33
C ALA A 1 36.75 -23.39 -10.33
N THR A 2 36.09 -24.50 -9.94
CA THR A 2 34.61 -24.61 -9.94
C THR A 2 33.94 -23.94 -8.74
N TYR A 3 34.61 -23.79 -7.62
CA TYR A 3 34.04 -23.21 -6.39
C TYR A 3 33.89 -21.67 -6.47
N GLU A 4 34.80 -20.97 -7.12
CA GLU A 4 34.72 -19.52 -7.27
C GLU A 4 33.62 -19.07 -8.25
N ALA A 5 33.26 -19.92 -9.23
CA ALA A 5 32.21 -19.61 -10.21
C ALA A 5 30.78 -19.67 -9.63
N SER A 6 30.60 -20.29 -8.47
CA SER A 6 29.31 -20.38 -7.75
C SER A 6 29.12 -19.25 -6.73
N LEU A 7 30.13 -18.47 -6.43
CA LEU A 7 30.03 -17.31 -5.54
C LEU A 7 29.32 -16.13 -6.23
N LEU A 8 28.57 -15.36 -5.47
CA LEU A 8 27.80 -14.22 -6.00
C LEU A 8 28.63 -13.25 -6.86
N PRO A 9 29.86 -12.84 -6.50
CA PRO A 9 30.67 -11.98 -7.37
C PRO A 9 30.99 -12.60 -8.74
N GLY A 10 31.27 -13.90 -8.79
CA GLY A 10 31.53 -14.62 -10.04
C GLY A 10 30.30 -14.67 -10.95
N LEU A 11 29.12 -14.93 -10.38
CA LEU A 11 27.83 -14.91 -11.10
C LEU A 11 27.49 -13.51 -11.64
N LEU A 12 27.77 -12.48 -10.87
CA LEU A 12 27.53 -11.09 -11.31
C LEU A 12 28.50 -10.68 -12.45
N MET A 13 29.72 -11.13 -12.43
CA MET A 13 30.65 -10.92 -13.56
C MET A 13 30.20 -11.67 -14.83
N LYS A 14 29.73 -12.91 -14.68
CA LYS A 14 29.13 -13.68 -15.78
C LYS A 14 27.86 -13.00 -16.35
N TYR A 15 27.06 -12.38 -15.52
CA TYR A 15 25.92 -11.58 -15.96
C TYR A 15 26.36 -10.42 -16.88
N LEU A 16 27.50 -9.74 -16.59
CA LEU A 16 28.03 -8.69 -17.46
C LEU A 16 28.38 -9.22 -18.85
N ASP A 17 28.97 -10.43 -18.93
CA ASP A 17 29.29 -11.04 -20.20
C ASP A 17 28.05 -11.35 -21.02
N ILE A 18 27.02 -11.89 -20.38
CA ILE A 18 25.70 -12.13 -21.02
C ILE A 18 25.11 -10.81 -21.55
N ARG A 19 25.16 -9.75 -20.77
CA ARG A 19 24.65 -8.43 -21.17
C ARG A 19 25.42 -7.83 -22.34
N LYS A 20 26.71 -8.07 -22.39
CA LYS A 20 27.59 -7.67 -23.52
C LYS A 20 27.19 -8.43 -24.79
N ASP A 21 26.95 -9.72 -24.69
CA ASP A 21 26.51 -10.56 -25.79
C ASP A 21 25.14 -10.20 -26.35
N GLU A 22 24.17 -9.89 -25.50
CA GLU A 22 22.83 -9.43 -25.88
C GLU A 22 22.83 -8.12 -26.69
N ARG A 23 23.93 -7.35 -26.61
CA ARG A 23 24.03 -6.04 -27.27
C ARG A 23 25.00 -6.03 -28.47
N LYS A 24 25.29 -7.20 -29.02
CA LYS A 24 26.24 -7.28 -30.19
C LYS A 24 25.78 -6.42 -31.36
N ASP A 25 24.48 -6.29 -31.58
CA ASP A 25 23.92 -5.56 -32.70
C ASP A 25 23.73 -4.05 -32.45
N TRP A 26 24.06 -3.57 -31.24
CA TRP A 26 23.96 -2.16 -30.90
C TRP A 26 25.11 -1.36 -31.56
N THR A 27 24.88 -0.05 -31.72
CA THR A 27 25.94 0.86 -32.17
C THR A 27 27.14 0.84 -31.20
N PRO A 28 28.38 1.06 -31.68
CA PRO A 28 29.57 1.06 -30.81
C PRO A 28 29.44 2.01 -29.62
N HIS A 29 28.92 3.21 -29.82
CA HIS A 29 28.66 4.20 -28.76
C HIS A 29 27.60 3.72 -27.75
N GLY A 30 26.49 3.16 -28.22
CA GLY A 30 25.43 2.62 -27.38
C GLY A 30 25.93 1.46 -26.51
N ARG A 31 26.72 0.54 -27.10
CA ARG A 31 27.37 -0.57 -26.38
C ARG A 31 28.31 -0.09 -25.27
N SER A 32 29.19 0.86 -25.56
CA SER A 32 30.12 1.40 -24.58
C SER A 32 29.44 2.06 -23.41
N LYS A 33 28.43 2.92 -23.66
CA LYS A 33 27.67 3.59 -22.64
C LYS A 33 26.92 2.60 -21.75
N ALA A 34 26.25 1.60 -22.34
CA ALA A 34 25.50 0.60 -21.61
C ALA A 34 26.43 -0.33 -20.80
N ALA A 35 27.56 -0.75 -21.35
CA ALA A 35 28.56 -1.56 -20.64
C ALA A 35 29.11 -0.82 -19.41
N SER A 36 29.42 0.47 -19.52
CA SER A 36 29.86 1.29 -18.40
C SER A 36 28.80 1.39 -17.30
N GLN A 37 27.55 1.54 -17.67
CA GLN A 37 26.43 1.58 -16.70
C GLN A 37 26.22 0.23 -16.00
N ASP A 38 26.28 -0.88 -16.73
CA ASP A 38 26.12 -2.20 -16.15
C ASP A 38 27.30 -2.56 -15.22
N LEU A 39 28.54 -2.21 -15.64
CA LEU A 39 29.71 -2.40 -14.80
C LEU A 39 29.59 -1.62 -13.49
N LYS A 40 29.16 -0.37 -13.54
CA LYS A 40 28.93 0.45 -12.34
C LYS A 40 27.91 -0.22 -11.40
N LYS A 41 26.74 -0.65 -11.91
CA LYS A 41 25.70 -1.32 -11.13
C LYS A 41 26.20 -2.61 -10.48
N VAL A 42 26.92 -3.44 -11.24
CA VAL A 42 27.48 -4.70 -10.73
C VAL A 42 28.56 -4.44 -9.67
N THR A 43 29.41 -3.44 -9.88
CA THR A 43 30.43 -3.07 -8.88
C THR A 43 29.81 -2.59 -7.58
N GLU A 44 28.78 -1.76 -7.67
CA GLU A 44 28.00 -1.32 -6.51
C GLU A 44 27.32 -2.50 -5.78
N ALA A 45 26.77 -3.46 -6.53
CA ALA A 45 26.16 -4.66 -5.99
C ALA A 45 27.17 -5.56 -5.27
N ILE A 46 28.35 -5.79 -5.87
CA ILE A 46 29.44 -6.56 -5.22
C ILE A 46 29.89 -5.87 -3.93
N GLY A 47 30.04 -4.53 -3.96
CA GLY A 47 30.37 -3.75 -2.78
C GLY A 47 29.30 -3.85 -1.69
N TYR A 48 28.04 -3.87 -2.07
CA TYR A 48 26.91 -4.06 -1.14
C TYR A 48 26.94 -5.47 -0.53
N LEU A 49 27.05 -6.53 -1.33
CA LEU A 49 27.12 -7.92 -0.87
C LEU A 49 28.27 -8.15 0.10
N LYS A 50 29.45 -7.59 -0.18
CA LYS A 50 30.59 -7.65 0.73
C LYS A 50 30.33 -6.99 2.07
N ARG A 51 29.70 -5.82 2.09
CA ARG A 51 29.33 -5.14 3.34
C ARG A 51 28.32 -5.92 4.17
N GLN A 52 27.40 -6.63 3.51
CA GLN A 52 26.40 -7.47 4.17
C GLN A 52 26.88 -8.88 4.50
N GLY A 53 28.12 -9.25 4.10
CA GLY A 53 28.66 -10.60 4.32
C GLY A 53 27.97 -11.70 3.51
N LEU A 54 27.33 -11.35 2.40
CA LEU A 54 26.61 -12.28 1.55
C LEU A 54 27.55 -12.83 0.46
N HIS A 55 27.82 -14.13 0.50
CA HIS A 55 28.78 -14.77 -0.39
C HIS A 55 28.14 -15.77 -1.35
N THR A 56 27.07 -16.45 -0.93
CA THR A 56 26.41 -17.51 -1.68
C THR A 56 24.97 -17.10 -2.08
N VAL A 57 24.40 -17.86 -3.02
CA VAL A 57 23.01 -17.67 -3.44
C VAL A 57 22.04 -17.93 -2.28
N GLU A 58 22.38 -18.92 -1.45
CA GLU A 58 21.62 -19.28 -0.26
C GLU A 58 21.61 -18.13 0.76
N ASP A 59 22.76 -17.46 0.98
CA ASP A 59 22.85 -16.28 1.85
C ASP A 59 21.96 -15.16 1.32
N LEU A 60 21.99 -14.92 0.00
CA LEU A 60 21.18 -13.91 -0.65
C LEU A 60 19.67 -14.17 -0.48
N GLU A 61 19.22 -15.41 -0.74
CA GLU A 61 17.81 -15.77 -0.60
C GLU A 61 17.35 -15.69 0.88
N ALA A 62 18.16 -16.18 1.81
CA ALA A 62 17.87 -16.07 3.25
C ALA A 62 17.77 -14.60 3.70
N HIS A 63 18.67 -13.75 3.21
CA HIS A 63 18.66 -12.33 3.54
C HIS A 63 17.41 -11.61 2.96
N ILE A 64 17.02 -11.94 1.72
CA ILE A 64 15.79 -11.43 1.10
C ILE A 64 14.55 -11.85 1.91
N GLU A 65 14.50 -13.10 2.35
CA GLU A 65 13.38 -13.61 3.17
C GLU A 65 13.29 -12.88 4.51
N ASN A 66 14.42 -12.73 5.21
CA ASN A 66 14.47 -12.06 6.51
C ASN A 66 14.08 -10.58 6.40
N SER A 67 14.68 -9.84 5.46
CA SER A 67 14.31 -8.45 5.20
C SER A 67 12.84 -8.31 4.77
N GLY A 68 12.29 -9.32 4.08
CA GLY A 68 10.88 -9.40 3.74
C GLY A 68 9.98 -9.52 4.97
N LYS A 69 10.39 -10.34 5.96
CA LYS A 69 9.69 -10.48 7.25
C LYS A 69 9.75 -9.17 8.04
N ASP A 70 10.92 -8.54 8.13
CA ASP A 70 11.10 -7.27 8.83
C ASP A 70 10.20 -6.18 8.24
N ALA A 71 10.16 -6.08 6.90
CA ALA A 71 9.26 -5.15 6.22
C ALA A 71 7.78 -5.45 6.47
N ALA A 72 7.40 -6.72 6.57
CA ALA A 72 6.02 -7.13 6.88
C ALA A 72 5.64 -6.77 8.31
N ASP A 73 6.55 -6.96 9.26
CA ASP A 73 6.35 -6.65 10.67
C ASP A 73 6.21 -5.15 10.89
N LEU A 74 7.08 -4.34 10.29
CA LEU A 74 6.97 -2.88 10.34
C LEU A 74 5.64 -2.39 9.76
N ARG A 75 5.21 -2.93 8.61
CA ARG A 75 3.89 -2.61 8.03
C ARG A 75 2.73 -3.06 8.93
N GLY A 76 2.89 -4.21 9.59
CA GLY A 76 1.93 -4.73 10.57
C GLY A 76 1.72 -3.76 11.73
N GLN A 77 2.82 -3.31 12.33
CA GLN A 77 2.81 -2.32 13.41
C GLN A 77 2.16 -1.00 12.98
N MET A 78 2.52 -0.47 11.81
CA MET A 78 1.92 0.74 11.27
C MET A 78 0.40 0.58 11.08
N ARG A 79 -0.06 -0.52 10.48
CA ARG A 79 -1.49 -0.79 10.27
C ARG A 79 -2.31 -0.83 11.56
N VAL A 80 -1.75 -1.38 12.63
CA VAL A 80 -2.43 -1.40 13.95
C VAL A 80 -2.62 0.03 14.47
N LYS A 81 -1.56 0.85 14.39
CA LYS A 81 -1.61 2.27 14.81
C LYS A 81 -2.55 3.09 13.93
N GLU A 82 -2.51 2.93 12.61
CA GLU A 82 -3.42 3.60 11.66
C GLU A 82 -4.89 3.24 11.93
N LYS A 83 -5.18 1.97 12.23
CA LYS A 83 -6.54 1.57 12.63
C LYS A 83 -6.99 2.26 13.91
N ARG A 84 -6.10 2.39 14.88
CA ARG A 84 -6.41 3.09 16.13
C ARG A 84 -6.66 4.58 15.90
N VAL A 85 -5.84 5.26 15.09
CA VAL A 85 -6.06 6.65 14.69
C VAL A 85 -7.43 6.83 14.04
N LYS A 86 -7.77 5.99 13.04
CA LYS A 86 -9.10 6.03 12.39
C LYS A 86 -10.26 5.81 13.37
N THR A 87 -10.06 4.95 14.37
CA THR A 87 -11.07 4.74 15.41
C THR A 87 -11.24 6.00 16.27
N ILE A 88 -10.14 6.62 16.69
CA ILE A 88 -10.16 7.86 17.47
C ILE A 88 -10.84 8.98 16.67
N ASP A 89 -10.50 9.15 15.40
CA ASP A 89 -11.11 10.17 14.52
C ASP A 89 -12.61 9.94 14.38
N SER A 90 -13.04 8.69 14.23
CA SER A 90 -14.48 8.32 14.19
C SER A 90 -15.20 8.66 15.51
N ILE A 91 -14.55 8.42 16.65
CA ILE A 91 -15.09 8.77 17.98
C ILE A 91 -15.22 10.28 18.11
N LEU A 92 -14.17 11.04 17.78
CA LEU A 92 -14.17 12.50 17.88
C LEU A 92 -15.25 13.13 17.00
N LEU A 93 -15.35 12.70 15.74
CA LEU A 93 -16.40 13.14 14.81
C LEU A 93 -17.80 12.82 15.36
N SER A 94 -17.96 11.63 15.94
CA SER A 94 -19.23 11.20 16.52
C SER A 94 -19.58 12.00 17.78
N LEU A 95 -18.61 12.37 18.61
CA LEU A 95 -18.81 13.23 19.78
C LEU A 95 -19.28 14.63 19.39
N ASP A 96 -18.67 15.21 18.36
CA ASP A 96 -19.05 16.54 17.87
C ASP A 96 -20.46 16.48 17.23
N THR A 97 -20.73 15.53 16.36
CA THR A 97 -22.06 15.31 15.76
C THR A 97 -23.12 15.06 16.82
N TYR A 98 -22.82 14.28 17.86
CA TYR A 98 -23.72 14.01 18.97
C TYR A 98 -24.11 15.28 19.71
N LYS A 99 -23.12 16.16 20.01
CA LYS A 99 -23.37 17.43 20.71
C LYS A 99 -24.20 18.38 19.86
N GLU A 100 -23.88 18.52 18.58
CA GLU A 100 -24.57 19.40 17.65
C GLU A 100 -26.03 18.98 17.42
N CYS A 101 -26.27 17.68 17.22
CA CYS A 101 -27.58 17.17 16.88
C CYS A 101 -28.47 16.88 18.13
N LYS A 102 -27.91 16.88 19.34
CA LYS A 102 -28.63 16.57 20.59
C LYS A 102 -29.87 17.44 20.81
N PRO A 103 -29.84 18.77 20.62
CA PRO A 103 -31.03 19.62 20.86
C PRO A 103 -32.19 19.24 19.95
N ILE A 104 -31.94 18.94 18.68
CA ILE A 104 -32.96 18.54 17.70
C ILE A 104 -33.53 17.16 18.06
N TYR A 105 -32.67 16.24 18.49
CA TYR A 105 -33.08 14.91 18.92
C TYR A 105 -33.93 14.94 20.19
N GLU A 106 -33.67 15.83 21.13
CA GLU A 106 -34.50 16.05 22.32
C GLU A 106 -35.87 16.59 21.97
N GLN A 107 -35.99 17.49 20.97
CA GLN A 107 -37.28 17.94 20.44
C GLN A 107 -38.04 16.77 19.80
N TYR A 108 -37.38 15.97 18.98
CA TYR A 108 -37.95 14.77 18.37
C TYR A 108 -38.50 13.79 19.42
N GLN A 109 -37.80 13.61 20.53
CA GLN A 109 -38.28 12.70 21.59
C GLN A 109 -39.55 13.20 22.29
N LYS A 110 -39.77 14.52 22.40
CA LYS A 110 -40.97 15.12 23.01
C LYS A 110 -42.21 14.98 22.15
N ILE A 111 -42.10 14.62 20.88
CA ILE A 111 -43.23 14.43 19.98
C ILE A 111 -43.94 13.12 20.32
N TYR A 112 -45.23 13.22 20.68
CA TYR A 112 -46.01 12.08 21.14
C TYR A 112 -46.64 11.29 19.98
N PHE A 113 -47.13 11.98 18.93
CA PHE A 113 -47.85 11.35 17.84
C PHE A 113 -46.91 10.80 16.78
N LYS A 114 -47.11 9.51 16.40
CA LYS A 114 -46.28 8.80 15.44
C LYS A 114 -46.15 9.52 14.08
N LYS A 115 -47.28 9.98 13.52
CA LYS A 115 -47.29 10.71 12.24
C LYS A 115 -46.48 12.01 12.29
N SER A 116 -46.62 12.78 13.37
CA SER A 116 -45.83 14.02 13.56
C SER A 116 -44.36 13.73 13.76
N LYS A 117 -44.04 12.63 14.42
CA LYS A 117 -42.68 12.16 14.64
C LYS A 117 -42.01 11.76 13.34
N GLU A 118 -42.72 11.05 12.46
CA GLU A 118 -42.23 10.68 11.13
C GLU A 118 -42.00 11.91 10.23
N LYS A 119 -42.93 12.86 10.22
CA LYS A 119 -42.80 14.12 9.50
C LYS A 119 -41.58 14.92 9.99
N PHE A 120 -41.44 15.08 11.31
CA PHE A 120 -40.29 15.77 11.91
C PHE A 120 -38.98 15.10 11.56
N LYS A 121 -38.92 13.75 11.53
CA LYS A 121 -37.71 13.00 11.13
C LYS A 121 -37.38 13.20 9.66
N GLN A 122 -38.36 13.40 8.78
CA GLN A 122 -38.14 13.72 7.36
C GLN A 122 -37.60 15.14 7.15
N GLU A 123 -38.09 16.09 7.94
CA GLU A 123 -37.68 17.50 7.89
C GLU A 123 -36.30 17.74 8.53
N HIS A 124 -35.86 16.85 9.44
CA HIS A 124 -34.62 16.98 10.22
C HIS A 124 -33.67 15.79 10.00
N PRO A 125 -32.84 15.80 8.97
CA PRO A 125 -31.84 14.74 8.69
C PRO A 125 -30.79 14.60 9.82
N GLU A 126 -30.66 15.59 10.69
CA GLU A 126 -29.80 15.61 11.88
C GLU A 126 -30.13 14.46 12.85
N ILE A 127 -31.40 14.02 12.88
CA ILE A 127 -31.81 12.90 13.72
C ILE A 127 -31.09 11.61 13.29
N ALA A 128 -31.00 11.36 11.99
CA ALA A 128 -30.31 10.20 11.49
C ALA A 128 -28.79 10.29 11.75
N LYS A 129 -28.21 11.50 11.70
CA LYS A 129 -26.80 11.73 12.07
C LYS A 129 -26.57 11.44 13.56
N PHE A 130 -27.45 11.93 14.42
CA PHE A 130 -27.41 11.65 15.85
C PHE A 130 -27.49 10.16 16.18
N GLU A 131 -28.44 9.44 15.56
CA GLU A 131 -28.61 7.99 15.76
C GLU A 131 -27.34 7.22 15.35
N ARG A 132 -26.70 7.60 14.23
CA ARG A 132 -25.41 7.02 13.77
C ARG A 132 -24.27 7.34 14.74
N ALA A 133 -24.15 8.59 15.14
CA ALA A 133 -23.12 9.01 16.10
C ALA A 133 -23.27 8.26 17.43
N ARG A 134 -24.51 8.15 17.95
CA ARG A 134 -24.81 7.37 19.15
C ARG A 134 -24.43 5.90 18.99
N ALA A 135 -24.70 5.29 17.84
CA ALA A 135 -24.35 3.90 17.57
C ALA A 135 -22.82 3.68 17.58
N VAL A 136 -22.04 4.62 17.02
CA VAL A 136 -20.57 4.60 17.09
C VAL A 136 -20.09 4.72 18.53
N LEU A 137 -20.58 5.72 19.26
CA LEU A 137 -20.19 5.94 20.66
C LEU A 137 -20.57 4.77 21.59
N THR A 138 -21.63 4.04 21.27
CA THR A 138 -22.02 2.83 22.02
C THR A 138 -21.05 1.68 21.78
N LYS A 139 -20.49 1.57 20.58
CA LYS A 139 -19.45 0.55 20.25
C LYS A 139 -18.09 0.87 20.89
N HIS A 140 -17.87 2.12 21.25
CA HIS A 140 -16.61 2.60 21.82
C HIS A 140 -16.83 3.17 23.23
N PRO A 141 -16.93 2.32 24.27
CA PRO A 141 -17.24 2.76 25.64
C PRO A 141 -16.18 3.71 26.20
N GLU A 142 -14.97 3.66 25.70
CA GLU A 142 -13.87 4.58 26.01
C GLU A 142 -14.24 6.06 25.74
N ALA A 143 -15.12 6.32 24.80
CA ALA A 143 -15.64 7.68 24.53
C ALA A 143 -16.37 8.32 25.73
N LYS A 144 -16.75 7.53 26.72
CA LYS A 144 -17.41 8.03 27.96
C LYS A 144 -16.42 8.33 29.08
N THR A 145 -15.25 7.65 29.07
CA THR A 145 -14.25 7.73 30.13
C THR A 145 -13.08 8.65 29.76
N THR A 146 -12.81 8.77 28.47
CA THR A 146 -11.67 9.55 27.96
C THR A 146 -12.14 10.87 27.38
N THR A 147 -11.45 11.96 27.69
CA THR A 147 -11.80 13.28 27.16
C THR A 147 -11.39 13.42 25.69
N ALA A 148 -12.10 14.26 24.93
CA ALA A 148 -11.74 14.55 23.54
C ALA A 148 -10.30 15.09 23.41
N LYS A 149 -9.79 15.78 24.42
CA LYS A 149 -8.41 16.30 24.46
C LYS A 149 -7.39 15.16 24.58
N GLU A 150 -7.68 14.17 25.40
CA GLU A 150 -6.80 13.00 25.58
C GLU A 150 -6.80 12.14 24.31
N LEU A 151 -7.96 11.92 23.68
CA LEU A 151 -8.05 11.21 22.41
C LEU A 151 -7.26 11.92 21.30
N LYS A 152 -7.34 13.25 21.20
CA LYS A 152 -6.52 14.02 20.26
C LYS A 152 -5.03 13.89 20.54
N LYS A 153 -4.64 13.88 21.82
CA LYS A 153 -3.24 13.68 22.21
C LYS A 153 -2.75 12.27 21.87
N GLU A 154 -3.59 11.26 22.10
CA GLU A 154 -3.30 9.86 21.72
C GLU A 154 -3.13 9.74 20.19
N SER A 155 -4.04 10.31 19.42
CA SER A 155 -3.96 10.33 17.95
C SER A 155 -2.69 10.98 17.45
N ALA A 156 -2.31 12.14 17.99
CA ALA A 156 -1.08 12.84 17.63
C ALA A 156 0.17 11.99 17.92
N LYS A 157 0.23 11.35 19.10
CA LYS A 157 1.33 10.46 19.45
C LYS A 157 1.42 9.25 18.51
N LEU A 158 0.29 8.63 18.17
CA LEU A 158 0.27 7.51 17.22
C LEU A 158 0.73 7.92 15.81
N LEU A 159 0.39 9.12 15.36
CA LEU A 159 0.86 9.64 14.07
C LEU A 159 2.38 9.88 14.08
N GLU A 160 2.94 10.36 15.17
CA GLU A 160 4.40 10.50 15.36
C GLU A 160 5.08 9.13 15.31
N GLU A 161 4.57 8.14 16.07
CA GLU A 161 5.09 6.77 16.04
C GLU A 161 4.98 6.11 14.64
N ILE A 162 3.94 6.41 13.87
CA ILE A 162 3.81 5.95 12.47
C ILE A 162 4.89 6.59 11.59
N ALA A 163 5.17 7.88 11.79
CA ALA A 163 6.22 8.58 11.04
C ALA A 163 7.61 8.02 11.36
N GLU A 164 7.88 7.69 12.63
CA GLU A 164 9.12 7.03 13.05
C GLU A 164 9.30 5.63 12.43
N LEU A 165 8.22 4.84 12.32
CA LEU A 165 8.27 3.51 11.69
C LEU A 165 8.41 3.57 10.15
N ARG A 166 8.06 4.69 9.53
CA ARG A 166 8.15 4.85 8.08
C ARG A 166 9.60 4.87 7.60
N VAL A 167 10.49 5.53 8.34
CA VAL A 167 11.91 5.65 7.95
C VAL A 167 12.58 4.27 7.82
N PRO A 168 12.59 3.41 8.86
CA PRO A 168 13.19 2.09 8.74
C PRO A 168 12.47 1.20 7.70
N LEU A 169 11.16 1.37 7.52
CA LEU A 169 10.44 0.64 6.49
C LEU A 169 10.92 1.02 5.07
N GLU A 170 11.13 2.32 4.80
CA GLU A 170 11.63 2.78 3.51
C GLU A 170 13.06 2.29 3.25
N GLU A 171 13.92 2.27 4.26
CA GLU A 171 15.28 1.72 4.19
C GLU A 171 15.27 0.23 3.84
N VAL A 172 14.50 -0.57 4.59
CA VAL A 172 14.36 -2.01 4.33
C VAL A 172 13.78 -2.29 2.94
N GLN A 173 12.81 -1.48 2.48
CA GLN A 173 12.23 -1.64 1.15
C GLN A 173 13.25 -1.29 0.03
N ALA A 174 14.05 -0.25 0.23
CA ALA A 174 15.10 0.12 -0.72
C ALA A 174 16.16 -0.98 -0.82
N ASP A 175 16.55 -1.57 0.31
CA ASP A 175 17.50 -2.68 0.33
C ASP A 175 16.91 -3.96 -0.28
N LEU A 176 15.66 -4.28 0.01
CA LEU A 176 14.96 -5.39 -0.64
C LEU A 176 14.89 -5.23 -2.16
N GLN A 177 14.72 -4.01 -2.66
CA GLN A 177 14.73 -3.79 -4.11
C GLN A 177 16.10 -4.06 -4.70
N LYS A 178 17.19 -3.59 -4.07
CA LYS A 178 18.56 -3.89 -4.49
C LYS A 178 18.84 -5.40 -4.50
N LEU A 179 18.44 -6.11 -3.44
CA LEU A 179 18.61 -7.55 -3.33
C LEU A 179 17.84 -8.32 -4.41
N LYS A 180 16.62 -7.89 -4.73
CA LYS A 180 15.83 -8.48 -5.82
C LYS A 180 16.45 -8.24 -7.18
N ASP A 181 17.03 -7.07 -7.43
CA ASP A 181 17.75 -6.79 -8.66
C ASP A 181 18.99 -7.68 -8.77
N ILE A 182 19.76 -7.84 -7.69
CA ILE A 182 20.93 -8.73 -7.62
C ILE A 182 20.48 -10.19 -7.86
N ARG A 183 19.42 -10.66 -7.20
CA ARG A 183 18.86 -11.98 -7.41
C ARG A 183 18.49 -12.24 -8.88
N TYR A 184 17.86 -11.26 -9.53
CA TYR A 184 17.53 -11.35 -10.95
C TYR A 184 18.80 -11.54 -11.81
N TRP A 185 19.87 -10.76 -11.56
CA TRP A 185 21.11 -10.87 -12.30
C TRP A 185 21.81 -12.21 -12.08
N VAL A 186 21.82 -12.69 -10.84
CA VAL A 186 22.37 -14.00 -10.46
C VAL A 186 21.62 -15.13 -11.14
N ARG A 187 20.29 -15.11 -11.12
CA ARG A 187 19.46 -16.13 -11.80
C ARG A 187 19.73 -16.15 -13.31
N LYS A 188 19.86 -14.99 -13.92
CA LYS A 188 20.16 -14.88 -15.34
C LYS A 188 21.57 -15.43 -15.69
N ALA A 189 22.50 -15.36 -14.77
CA ALA A 189 23.86 -15.90 -14.92
C ALA A 189 23.98 -17.40 -14.62
N THR A 190 22.99 -18.01 -13.99
CA THR A 190 22.99 -19.42 -13.61
C THR A 190 22.41 -20.27 -14.75
N PRO A 191 23.18 -21.24 -15.34
CA PRO A 191 22.67 -22.09 -16.39
C PRO A 191 21.53 -23.01 -15.87
N GLY A 192 20.45 -23.15 -16.64
CA GLY A 192 19.36 -24.10 -16.34
C GLY A 192 18.22 -23.52 -15.51
N THR A 193 18.22 -22.24 -15.19
CA THR A 193 17.02 -21.58 -14.67
C THR A 193 16.17 -21.16 -15.87
N GLU A 194 15.09 -21.88 -16.12
CA GLU A 194 14.10 -21.46 -17.11
C GLU A 194 13.68 -20.01 -16.78
N GLU A 195 13.56 -19.20 -17.83
CA GLU A 195 13.08 -17.82 -17.72
C GLU A 195 11.71 -17.83 -17.04
N SER A 196 11.73 -17.74 -15.72
CA SER A 196 10.54 -17.35 -14.97
C SER A 196 10.17 -15.94 -15.46
N LYS A 197 9.00 -15.84 -16.08
CA LYS A 197 8.41 -14.62 -16.68
C LYS A 197 8.08 -13.53 -15.65
N GLU A 198 8.85 -13.42 -14.60
CA GLU A 198 8.79 -12.34 -13.63
C GLU A 198 9.99 -11.39 -13.78
N ALA A 199 10.06 -10.74 -14.94
CA ALA A 199 10.71 -9.43 -14.96
C ALA A 199 9.89 -8.55 -13.99
N PRO A 200 10.53 -7.75 -13.10
CA PRO A 200 9.82 -6.76 -12.33
C PRO A 200 9.19 -5.78 -13.34
N GLN A 201 7.92 -6.00 -13.65
CA GLN A 201 7.14 -5.06 -14.42
C GLN A 201 7.11 -3.78 -13.59
N LYS A 202 7.95 -2.83 -13.96
CA LYS A 202 7.70 -1.43 -13.65
C LYS A 202 6.40 -1.11 -14.40
N GLN A 203 5.26 -1.36 -13.76
CA GLN A 203 4.00 -0.86 -14.25
C GLN A 203 4.18 0.65 -14.39
N SER A 204 4.23 1.09 -15.65
CA SER A 204 4.26 2.49 -16.00
C SER A 204 3.07 3.16 -15.31
N VAL A 205 3.26 4.40 -14.88
CA VAL A 205 2.15 5.21 -14.34
C VAL A 205 0.99 5.26 -15.35
N TYR A 206 1.29 5.14 -16.65
CA TYR A 206 0.33 5.05 -17.75
C TYR A 206 -0.50 3.75 -17.70
N ASP A 207 0.08 2.60 -17.34
CA ASP A 207 -0.65 1.32 -17.25
C ASP A 207 -1.62 1.33 -16.06
N ARG A 208 -1.28 2.01 -14.97
CA ARG A 208 -2.18 2.20 -13.81
C ARG A 208 -3.34 3.16 -14.12
N MET A 209 -3.15 4.10 -15.04
CA MET A 209 -4.22 5.02 -15.47
C MET A 209 -5.17 4.37 -16.47
N ALA A 210 -4.69 3.44 -17.31
CA ALA A 210 -5.52 2.69 -18.24
C ALA A 210 -6.50 1.75 -17.55
N ASP A 211 -6.07 1.08 -16.48
CA ASP A 211 -6.88 0.11 -15.72
C ASP A 211 -8.04 0.78 -14.93
N HIS A 212 -7.98 2.10 -14.72
CA HIS A 212 -9.06 2.87 -14.10
C HIS A 212 -10.07 3.47 -15.08
N SER A 213 -9.82 3.38 -16.40
CA SER A 213 -10.69 3.97 -17.43
C SER A 213 -11.72 2.99 -18.00
N GLU A 214 -11.61 1.69 -17.74
CA GLU A 214 -12.56 0.68 -18.18
C GLU A 214 -13.54 0.24 -17.08
N LYS A 215 -14.33 1.16 -16.55
CA LYS A 215 -15.61 0.80 -15.94
C LYS A 215 -16.69 0.95 -17.01
N PRO A 216 -17.39 -0.11 -17.39
CA PRO A 216 -18.46 0.00 -18.34
C PRO A 216 -19.57 0.87 -17.72
N SER A 217 -19.88 1.97 -18.41
CA SER A 217 -21.05 2.79 -18.13
C SER A 217 -22.29 1.90 -18.27
N THR A 218 -22.95 1.62 -17.17
CA THR A 218 -24.26 0.99 -17.15
C THR A 218 -25.22 1.89 -17.93
N GLN A 219 -25.59 1.44 -19.11
CA GLN A 219 -26.62 2.07 -19.92
C GLN A 219 -27.94 1.99 -19.13
N GLU A 220 -28.44 3.13 -18.67
CA GLU A 220 -29.80 3.29 -18.21
C GLU A 220 -30.75 2.95 -19.36
N GLN A 221 -31.41 1.81 -19.25
CA GLN A 221 -32.54 1.45 -20.10
C GLN A 221 -33.72 2.38 -19.75
N LYS A 222 -34.05 3.31 -20.63
CA LYS A 222 -35.28 4.08 -20.57
C LYS A 222 -36.48 3.15 -20.69
N PRO A 223 -37.50 3.26 -19.83
CA PRO A 223 -38.71 2.45 -20.00
C PRO A 223 -39.49 2.89 -21.23
N GLN A 224 -39.77 1.97 -22.13
CA GLN A 224 -40.65 2.17 -23.29
C GLN A 224 -42.09 2.42 -22.79
N ARG A 225 -42.60 3.57 -23.18
CA ARG A 225 -43.99 4.00 -22.98
C ARG A 225 -44.87 3.21 -23.94
N LYS A 226 -45.66 2.24 -23.46
CA LYS A 226 -46.70 1.57 -24.23
C LYS A 226 -47.78 2.58 -24.56
N GLN A 227 -47.97 2.89 -25.84
CA GLN A 227 -49.15 3.53 -26.35
C GLN A 227 -50.23 2.45 -26.48
N ASN A 228 -51.25 2.52 -25.61
CA ASN A 228 -52.52 1.84 -25.89
C ASN A 228 -53.32 2.72 -26.81
N MET A 229 -53.56 2.19 -27.99
CA MET A 229 -54.53 2.72 -28.94
C MET A 229 -55.82 1.91 -28.69
N GLU A 230 -56.84 2.61 -28.19
CA GLU A 230 -58.23 2.10 -28.13
C GLU A 230 -58.93 2.32 -29.49
N LEU A 231 -59.63 1.27 -29.88
CA LEU A 231 -60.77 1.32 -30.76
C LEU A 231 -62.05 1.20 -29.93
#